data_3fc43b40618e114b7018aaab7a8e62f9
#
_entry.id   3fc43b40618e114b7018aaab7a8e62f9
#
_cell.length_a   1.000
_cell.length_b   1.000
_cell.length_c   1.000
_cell.angle_alpha   90.00
_cell.angle_beta   90.00
_cell.angle_gamma   90.00
#
_symmetry.space_group_name_H-M   'P 1'
#
loop_
_entity.id
_entity.type
_entity.pdbx_description
1 polymer ?
#
loop_
_entity_poly.entity_id
_entity_poly.type
_entity_poly.pdbx_seq_one_letter_code
_entity_poly.pdbx_strand_id
1 'polypeptide(L)'
;MARNLKIRDLTLRDGQQSSFATRMNQEQIDRCLPFYKDANFYAMEVWGGAVPDSVMRYLDENPWTRLETIHKAVGDVSKLTALSRGRNLFGYSPYTDEIIDGFCRNSIRSGLGIMRIFDALNDVDNVKSTVKYVKQYGGIADCAVCYTVDPKYPEPGFWARLTGKSAPKPVFTDAYFLFF
;
A
#
# COMPACT_ATOMS: atom_id res chain seq x y z
N MET A 1 -9.04 29.80 9.51
CA MET A 1 -8.66 29.45 8.12
C MET A 1 -9.23 28.08 7.80
N ALA A 2 -10.03 27.96 6.75
CA ALA A 2 -10.50 26.67 6.29
C ALA A 2 -9.32 25.81 5.83
N ARG A 3 -9.16 24.61 6.37
CA ARG A 3 -8.14 23.65 5.92
C ARG A 3 -8.68 22.94 4.69
N ASN A 4 -7.99 23.02 3.57
CA ASN A 4 -8.34 22.21 2.40
C ASN A 4 -8.05 20.74 2.72
N LEU A 5 -9.09 19.91 2.69
CA LEU A 5 -8.99 18.47 2.85
C LEU A 5 -8.36 17.86 1.60
N LYS A 6 -7.32 17.05 1.77
CA LYS A 6 -6.71 16.26 0.70
C LYS A 6 -7.28 14.85 0.74
N ILE A 7 -7.97 14.47 -0.34
CA ILE A 7 -8.62 13.15 -0.43
C ILE A 7 -7.75 12.26 -1.31
N ARG A 8 -7.50 11.02 -0.85
CA ARG A 8 -6.94 9.93 -1.65
C ARG A 8 -8.06 8.94 -1.96
N ASP A 9 -8.34 8.73 -3.22
CA ASP A 9 -9.24 7.69 -3.69
C ASP A 9 -8.52 6.33 -3.74
N LEU A 10 -9.19 5.24 -3.36
CA LEU A 10 -8.66 3.89 -3.35
C LEU A 10 -9.46 2.93 -4.24
N THR A 11 -10.41 3.43 -5.01
CA THR A 11 -11.37 2.61 -5.77
C THR A 11 -10.67 1.70 -6.78
N LEU A 12 -9.69 2.22 -7.54
CA LEU A 12 -8.99 1.47 -8.59
C LEU A 12 -7.91 0.50 -8.05
N ARG A 13 -7.64 0.50 -6.76
CA ARG A 13 -6.78 -0.51 -6.12
C ARG A 13 -7.57 -1.35 -5.12
N ASP A 14 -7.92 -0.80 -3.96
CA ASP A 14 -8.56 -1.56 -2.88
C ASP A 14 -10.02 -1.89 -3.18
N GLY A 15 -10.76 -0.92 -3.72
CA GLY A 15 -12.17 -1.10 -4.08
C GLY A 15 -12.35 -2.22 -5.11
N GLN A 16 -11.62 -2.18 -6.22
CA GLN A 16 -11.70 -3.23 -7.24
C GLN A 16 -11.07 -4.56 -6.79
N GLN A 17 -10.04 -4.51 -5.93
CA GLN A 17 -9.48 -5.72 -5.33
C GLN A 17 -10.52 -6.43 -4.47
N SER A 18 -11.28 -5.71 -3.69
CA SER A 18 -12.26 -6.26 -2.74
C SER A 18 -13.58 -6.64 -3.41
N SER A 19 -14.06 -5.85 -4.38
CA SER A 19 -15.40 -6.02 -4.96
C SER A 19 -15.40 -6.79 -6.28
N PHE A 20 -14.29 -6.77 -7.03
CA PHE A 20 -14.16 -7.41 -8.35
C PHE A 20 -13.08 -8.49 -8.38
N ALA A 21 -12.66 -8.99 -7.22
CA ALA A 21 -11.57 -9.97 -7.12
C ALA A 21 -10.32 -9.55 -7.91
N THR A 22 -10.04 -8.26 -7.99
CA THR A 22 -8.95 -7.65 -8.76
C THR A 22 -9.05 -7.91 -10.27
N ARG A 23 -10.26 -8.10 -10.81
CA ARG A 23 -10.51 -8.46 -12.23
C ARG A 23 -10.99 -7.31 -13.10
N MET A 24 -10.90 -6.08 -12.63
CA MET A 24 -11.23 -4.90 -13.42
C MET A 24 -10.18 -4.75 -14.54
N ASN A 25 -10.61 -4.89 -15.80
CA ASN A 25 -9.73 -4.83 -16.97
C ASN A 25 -9.45 -3.37 -17.40
N GLN A 26 -8.52 -3.20 -18.35
CA GLN A 26 -8.10 -1.87 -18.78
C GLN A 26 -9.24 -1.08 -19.40
N GLU A 27 -10.10 -1.70 -20.21
CA GLU A 27 -11.24 -1.03 -20.83
C GLU A 27 -12.21 -0.46 -19.78
N GLN A 28 -12.50 -1.23 -18.72
CA GLN A 28 -13.35 -0.78 -17.62
C GLN A 28 -12.74 0.41 -16.87
N ILE A 29 -11.41 0.39 -16.67
CA ILE A 29 -10.68 1.50 -16.07
C ILE A 29 -10.77 2.73 -16.96
N ASP A 30 -10.48 2.62 -18.25
CA ASP A 30 -10.49 3.73 -19.20
C ASP A 30 -11.84 4.45 -19.23
N ARG A 31 -12.93 3.72 -19.10
CA ARG A 31 -14.29 4.27 -18.99
C ARG A 31 -14.50 5.13 -17.74
N CYS A 32 -13.76 4.87 -16.67
CA CYS A 32 -13.87 5.62 -15.42
C CYS A 32 -12.96 6.87 -15.39
N LEU A 33 -11.85 6.87 -16.13
CA LEU A 33 -10.82 7.92 -16.04
C LEU A 33 -11.34 9.35 -16.27
N PRO A 34 -12.28 9.65 -17.21
CA PRO A 34 -12.83 10.99 -17.36
C PRO A 34 -13.47 11.52 -16.07
N PHE A 35 -14.22 10.67 -15.35
CA PHE A 35 -14.85 11.04 -14.07
C PHE A 35 -13.83 11.32 -12.98
N TYR A 36 -12.73 10.58 -12.95
CA TYR A 36 -11.62 10.81 -12.01
C TYR A 36 -10.90 12.13 -12.32
N LYS A 37 -10.75 12.48 -13.57
CA LYS A 37 -10.18 13.77 -13.95
C LYS A 37 -11.02 14.94 -13.45
N ASP A 38 -12.32 14.84 -13.57
CA ASP A 38 -13.27 15.85 -13.08
C ASP A 38 -13.32 15.92 -11.55
N ALA A 39 -13.21 14.77 -10.87
CA ALA A 39 -13.20 14.68 -9.42
C ALA A 39 -11.96 15.33 -8.76
N ASN A 40 -10.85 15.42 -9.48
CA ASN A 40 -9.63 16.13 -9.07
C ASN A 40 -9.16 15.76 -7.64
N PHE A 41 -9.05 14.49 -7.33
CA PHE A 41 -8.52 14.01 -6.06
C PHE A 41 -7.05 14.42 -5.89
N TYR A 42 -6.62 14.67 -4.65
CA TYR A 42 -5.20 14.90 -4.35
C TYR A 42 -4.34 13.72 -4.80
N ALA A 43 -4.82 12.50 -4.59
CA ALA A 43 -4.12 11.28 -4.98
C ALA A 43 -5.12 10.16 -5.30
N MET A 44 -4.70 9.20 -6.12
CA MET A 44 -5.46 8.00 -6.45
C MET A 44 -4.58 6.77 -6.27
N GLU A 45 -4.98 5.82 -5.44
CA GLU A 45 -4.28 4.55 -5.32
C GLU A 45 -4.79 3.60 -6.42
N VAL A 46 -3.94 3.38 -7.40
CA VAL A 46 -4.29 2.67 -8.64
C VAL A 46 -3.47 1.40 -8.85
N TRP A 47 -2.40 1.22 -8.06
CA TRP A 47 -1.41 0.18 -8.26
C TRP A 47 -0.94 -0.42 -6.94
N GLY A 48 -0.21 -1.55 -6.99
CA GLY A 48 0.22 -2.28 -5.79
C GLY A 48 -0.81 -3.28 -5.28
N GLY A 49 -0.56 -3.82 -4.09
CA GLY A 49 -1.36 -4.92 -3.56
C GLY A 49 -1.38 -6.10 -4.54
N ALA A 50 -2.57 -6.62 -4.85
CA ALA A 50 -2.75 -7.73 -5.79
C ALA A 50 -2.93 -7.27 -7.26
N VAL A 51 -3.01 -5.95 -7.52
CA VAL A 51 -3.34 -5.46 -8.88
C VAL A 51 -2.34 -5.91 -9.94
N PRO A 52 -1.02 -5.72 -9.80
CA PRO A 52 -0.08 -6.11 -10.86
C PRO A 52 -0.07 -7.62 -11.12
N ASP A 53 -0.11 -8.44 -10.07
CA ASP A 53 -0.14 -9.90 -10.21
C ASP A 53 -1.41 -10.37 -10.93
N SER A 54 -2.57 -9.84 -10.53
CA SER A 54 -3.86 -10.20 -11.15
C SER A 54 -3.97 -9.76 -12.59
N VAL A 55 -3.45 -8.58 -12.93
CA VAL A 55 -3.42 -8.04 -14.29
C VAL A 55 -2.65 -8.97 -15.22
N MET A 56 -1.47 -9.42 -14.81
CA MET A 56 -0.65 -10.35 -15.60
C MET A 56 -1.25 -11.75 -15.65
N ARG A 57 -1.68 -12.28 -14.49
CA ARG A 57 -2.04 -13.69 -14.33
C ARG A 57 -3.41 -14.04 -14.90
N TYR A 58 -4.36 -13.11 -14.81
CA TYR A 58 -5.77 -13.41 -15.11
C TYR A 58 -6.38 -12.57 -16.23
N LEU A 59 -5.80 -11.40 -16.51
CA LEU A 59 -6.32 -10.51 -17.55
C LEU A 59 -5.44 -10.48 -18.79
N ASP A 60 -4.28 -11.12 -18.74
CA ASP A 60 -3.27 -11.09 -19.82
C ASP A 60 -2.92 -9.66 -20.26
N GLU A 61 -2.89 -8.74 -19.31
CA GLU A 61 -2.58 -7.33 -19.52
C GLU A 61 -1.24 -6.96 -18.88
N ASN A 62 -0.60 -5.90 -19.39
CA ASN A 62 0.66 -5.40 -18.84
C ASN A 62 0.38 -4.35 -17.72
N PRO A 63 0.78 -4.61 -16.45
CA PRO A 63 0.53 -3.68 -15.36
C PRO A 63 1.28 -2.34 -15.49
N TRP A 64 2.41 -2.29 -16.19
CA TRP A 64 3.14 -1.05 -16.45
C TRP A 64 2.39 -0.16 -17.44
N THR A 65 1.90 -0.73 -18.54
CA THR A 65 1.05 -0.03 -19.51
C THR A 65 -0.20 0.53 -18.83
N ARG A 66 -0.80 -0.23 -17.91
CA ARG A 66 -1.93 0.24 -17.11
C ARG A 66 -1.59 1.49 -16.30
N LEU A 67 -0.47 1.47 -15.58
CA LEU A 67 -0.01 2.61 -14.79
C LEU A 67 0.21 3.85 -15.67
N GLU A 68 0.90 3.67 -16.80
CA GLU A 68 1.21 4.74 -17.75
C GLU A 68 -0.07 5.32 -18.40
N THR A 69 -1.03 4.47 -18.73
CA THR A 69 -2.32 4.91 -19.31
C THR A 69 -3.11 5.74 -18.30
N ILE A 70 -3.18 5.30 -17.05
CA ILE A 70 -3.85 6.07 -15.98
C ILE A 70 -3.10 7.39 -15.75
N HIS A 71 -1.77 7.36 -15.69
CA HIS A 71 -0.97 8.57 -15.52
C HIS A 71 -1.21 9.59 -16.66
N LYS A 72 -1.24 9.12 -17.89
CA LYS A 72 -1.52 9.99 -19.07
C LYS A 72 -2.90 10.65 -18.97
N ALA A 73 -3.89 9.96 -18.42
CA ALA A 73 -5.26 10.47 -18.33
C ALA A 73 -5.47 11.45 -17.17
N VAL A 74 -4.90 11.21 -16.00
CA VAL A 74 -5.21 11.95 -14.75
C VAL A 74 -3.99 12.47 -13.99
N GLY A 75 -2.78 12.22 -14.47
CA GLY A 75 -1.55 12.59 -13.76
C GLY A 75 -1.31 14.11 -13.64
N ASP A 76 -1.99 14.91 -14.41
CA ASP A 76 -1.99 16.38 -14.35
C ASP A 76 -2.85 16.91 -13.18
N VAL A 77 -3.82 16.15 -12.70
CA VAL A 77 -4.75 16.55 -11.62
C VAL A 77 -4.58 15.74 -10.34
N SER A 78 -4.17 14.47 -10.43
CA SER A 78 -4.06 13.57 -9.29
C SER A 78 -2.71 12.86 -9.26
N LYS A 79 -2.09 12.73 -8.07
CA LYS A 79 -0.89 11.91 -7.90
C LYS A 79 -1.26 10.43 -7.86
N LEU A 80 -0.67 9.62 -8.73
CA LEU A 80 -0.88 8.18 -8.67
C LEU A 80 -0.14 7.58 -7.49
N THR A 81 -0.78 6.65 -6.78
CA THR A 81 -0.20 5.96 -5.63
C THR A 81 -0.27 4.46 -5.77
N ALA A 82 0.66 3.77 -5.11
CA ALA A 82 0.71 2.33 -5.01
C ALA A 82 0.95 1.88 -3.57
N LEU A 83 0.39 0.74 -3.19
CA LEU A 83 0.63 0.10 -1.90
C LEU A 83 1.77 -0.92 -2.02
N SER A 84 2.82 -0.77 -1.21
CA SER A 84 4.01 -1.63 -1.20
C SER A 84 4.28 -2.21 0.20
N ARG A 85 4.71 -3.48 0.24
CA ARG A 85 5.03 -4.21 1.47
C ARG A 85 6.54 -4.22 1.71
N GLY A 86 7.11 -3.05 2.04
CA GLY A 86 8.55 -2.95 2.28
C GLY A 86 9.40 -3.60 1.18
N ARG A 87 10.36 -4.45 1.56
CA ARG A 87 11.23 -5.18 0.62
C ARG A 87 10.52 -6.19 -0.28
N ASN A 88 9.32 -6.62 0.10
CA ASN A 88 8.52 -7.52 -0.72
C ASN A 88 7.88 -6.80 -1.92
N LEU A 89 7.87 -5.46 -1.93
CA LEU A 89 7.20 -4.66 -2.96
C LEU A 89 5.75 -5.12 -3.14
N PHE A 90 5.41 -5.73 -4.28
CA PHE A 90 4.11 -6.33 -4.56
C PHE A 90 4.13 -7.86 -4.54
N GLY A 91 5.31 -8.45 -4.30
CA GLY A 91 5.52 -9.90 -4.28
C GLY A 91 5.29 -10.52 -2.91
N TYR A 92 5.69 -11.79 -2.80
CA TYR A 92 5.46 -12.64 -1.63
C TYR A 92 6.75 -12.95 -0.84
N SER A 93 7.91 -12.53 -1.36
CA SER A 93 9.21 -12.73 -0.73
C SER A 93 10.03 -11.44 -0.81
N PRO A 94 10.95 -11.19 0.14
CA PRO A 94 11.81 -10.02 0.11
C PRO A 94 12.73 -10.05 -1.12
N TYR A 95 12.86 -8.91 -1.78
CA TYR A 95 13.77 -8.72 -2.90
C TYR A 95 15.11 -8.12 -2.46
N THR A 96 16.13 -8.28 -3.31
CA THR A 96 17.43 -7.63 -3.13
C THR A 96 17.34 -6.14 -3.39
N ASP A 97 18.29 -5.37 -2.86
CA ASP A 97 18.34 -3.92 -3.06
C ASP A 97 18.43 -3.52 -4.54
N GLU A 98 19.10 -4.30 -5.37
CA GLU A 98 19.18 -4.08 -6.81
C GLU A 98 17.81 -4.14 -7.48
N ILE A 99 17.00 -5.14 -7.13
CA ILE A 99 15.64 -5.28 -7.66
C ILE A 99 14.75 -4.14 -7.16
N ILE A 100 14.84 -3.78 -5.88
CA ILE A 100 14.07 -2.69 -5.29
C ILE A 100 14.44 -1.36 -5.95
N ASP A 101 15.73 -1.11 -6.20
CA ASP A 101 16.20 0.09 -6.90
C ASP A 101 15.60 0.19 -8.30
N GLY A 102 15.77 -0.87 -9.11
CA GLY A 102 15.23 -0.93 -10.47
C GLY A 102 13.72 -0.78 -10.52
N PHE A 103 13.01 -1.42 -9.58
CA PHE A 103 11.57 -1.34 -9.48
C PHE A 103 11.08 0.07 -9.12
N CYS A 104 11.66 0.71 -8.10
CA CYS A 104 11.30 2.07 -7.69
C CYS A 104 11.58 3.07 -8.81
N ARG A 105 12.75 2.96 -9.46
CA ARG A 105 13.10 3.80 -10.61
C ARG A 105 12.06 3.71 -11.72
N ASN A 106 11.71 2.51 -12.14
CA ASN A 106 10.76 2.30 -13.23
C ASN A 106 9.35 2.75 -12.83
N SER A 107 8.91 2.47 -11.59
CA SER A 107 7.60 2.90 -11.10
C SER A 107 7.43 4.42 -11.16
N ILE A 108 8.42 5.18 -10.69
CA ILE A 108 8.39 6.64 -10.72
C ILE A 108 8.43 7.15 -12.17
N ARG A 109 9.25 6.56 -13.04
CA ARG A 109 9.32 6.93 -14.47
C ARG A 109 8.00 6.67 -15.21
N SER A 110 7.28 5.62 -14.84
CA SER A 110 5.96 5.30 -15.40
C SER A 110 4.80 6.12 -14.79
N GLY A 111 5.11 7.13 -13.96
CA GLY A 111 4.13 8.09 -13.46
C GLY A 111 3.64 7.89 -12.03
N LEU A 112 4.23 6.97 -11.26
CA LEU A 112 3.90 6.83 -9.85
C LEU A 112 4.47 8.02 -9.05
N GLY A 113 3.59 8.80 -8.41
CA GLY A 113 3.99 9.96 -7.62
C GLY A 113 4.23 9.66 -6.15
N ILE A 114 3.50 8.69 -5.59
CA ILE A 114 3.56 8.34 -4.16
C ILE A 114 3.61 6.82 -4.04
N MET A 115 4.54 6.29 -3.25
CA MET A 115 4.52 4.90 -2.83
C MET A 115 4.17 4.83 -1.35
N ARG A 116 3.02 4.20 -1.03
CA ARG A 116 2.59 3.94 0.34
C ARG A 116 3.22 2.63 0.79
N ILE A 117 4.12 2.74 1.78
CA ILE A 117 4.99 1.67 2.21
C ILE A 117 4.63 1.27 3.62
N PHE A 118 4.44 -0.02 3.86
CA PHE A 118 4.19 -0.56 5.19
C PHE A 118 4.94 -1.87 5.41
N ASP A 119 5.09 -2.24 6.65
CA ASP A 119 5.39 -3.58 7.11
C ASP A 119 4.33 -3.99 8.13
N ALA A 120 3.77 -5.20 8.02
CA ALA A 120 2.67 -5.65 8.87
C ALA A 120 3.07 -5.79 10.34
N LEU A 121 4.37 -5.97 10.62
CA LEU A 121 4.94 -6.07 11.96
C LEU A 121 5.65 -4.78 12.40
N ASN A 122 5.55 -3.72 11.59
CA ASN A 122 6.25 -2.46 11.79
C ASN A 122 7.78 -2.62 11.84
N ASP A 123 8.34 -3.51 11.03
CA ASP A 123 9.79 -3.64 10.90
C ASP A 123 10.34 -2.50 10.03
N VAL A 124 10.96 -1.53 10.69
CA VAL A 124 11.55 -0.34 10.03
C VAL A 124 12.68 -0.74 9.08
N ASP A 125 13.46 -1.77 9.40
CA ASP A 125 14.55 -2.22 8.52
C ASP A 125 14.02 -2.80 7.21
N ASN A 126 12.85 -3.43 7.24
CA ASN A 126 12.19 -3.96 6.05
C ASN A 126 11.71 -2.85 5.09
N VAL A 127 11.47 -1.64 5.54
CA VAL A 127 10.98 -0.55 4.67
C VAL A 127 12.07 0.40 4.18
N LYS A 128 13.23 0.43 4.82
CA LYS A 128 14.32 1.41 4.56
C LYS A 128 14.76 1.47 3.09
N SER A 129 14.99 0.31 2.45
CA SER A 129 15.45 0.27 1.06
C SER A 129 14.42 0.87 0.11
N THR A 130 13.15 0.51 0.26
CA THR A 130 12.08 1.05 -0.58
C THR A 130 11.93 2.56 -0.39
N VAL A 131 11.97 3.06 0.86
CA VAL A 131 11.94 4.50 1.16
C VAL A 131 13.10 5.23 0.50
N LYS A 132 14.32 4.69 0.63
CA LYS A 132 15.53 5.25 0.03
C LYS A 132 15.36 5.44 -1.47
N TYR A 133 15.00 4.38 -2.18
CA TYR A 133 14.95 4.41 -3.64
C TYR A 133 13.78 5.21 -4.19
N VAL A 134 12.60 5.17 -3.54
CA VAL A 134 11.49 6.04 -3.92
C VAL A 134 11.90 7.51 -3.86
N LYS A 135 12.54 7.94 -2.76
CA LYS A 135 13.03 9.32 -2.59
C LYS A 135 14.14 9.67 -3.58
N GLN A 136 15.05 8.73 -3.85
CA GLN A 136 16.16 8.91 -4.80
C GLN A 136 15.66 9.26 -6.20
N TYR A 137 14.53 8.68 -6.64
CA TYR A 137 13.94 8.94 -7.96
C TYR A 137 12.86 10.03 -7.96
N GLY A 138 12.73 10.80 -6.87
CA GLY A 138 11.83 11.95 -6.79
C GLY A 138 10.38 11.62 -6.42
N GLY A 139 10.09 10.38 -6.06
CA GLY A 139 8.80 9.98 -5.52
C GLY A 139 8.61 10.36 -4.05
N ILE A 140 7.38 10.35 -3.60
CA ILE A 140 7.01 10.54 -2.20
C ILE A 140 6.91 9.17 -1.54
N ALA A 141 7.70 8.93 -0.49
CA ALA A 141 7.55 7.78 0.38
C ALA A 141 6.54 8.10 1.48
N ASP A 142 5.39 7.44 1.45
CA ASP A 142 4.30 7.57 2.42
C ASP A 142 4.33 6.34 3.33
N CYS A 143 5.00 6.44 4.49
CA CYS A 143 5.19 5.32 5.40
C CYS A 143 4.00 5.18 6.33
N ALA A 144 3.39 4.00 6.37
CA ALA A 144 2.26 3.69 7.21
C ALA A 144 2.68 2.81 8.40
N VAL A 145 2.24 3.20 9.59
CA VAL A 145 2.33 2.37 10.79
C VAL A 145 1.09 1.48 10.88
N CYS A 146 1.30 0.17 11.01
CA CYS A 146 0.21 -0.79 11.19
C CYS A 146 -0.21 -0.80 12.64
N TYR A 147 -1.37 -0.19 12.93
CA TYR A 147 -1.94 -0.17 14.26
C TYR A 147 -2.82 -1.40 14.51
N THR A 148 -2.65 -2.03 15.65
CA THR A 148 -3.50 -3.12 16.14
C THR A 148 -3.58 -3.08 17.66
N VAL A 149 -4.42 -3.93 18.23
CA VAL A 149 -4.57 -4.10 19.68
C VAL A 149 -4.44 -5.57 20.04
N ASP A 150 -4.01 -5.84 21.26
CA ASP A 150 -3.96 -7.21 21.75
C ASP A 150 -5.35 -7.83 21.78
N PRO A 151 -5.48 -9.13 21.49
CA PRO A 151 -6.72 -9.86 21.68
C PRO A 151 -7.16 -9.81 23.15
N LYS A 152 -8.46 -9.69 23.38
CA LYS A 152 -8.99 -9.83 24.74
C LYS A 152 -8.95 -11.29 25.15
N TYR A 153 -8.08 -11.61 26.09
CA TYR A 153 -8.02 -12.94 26.69
C TYR A 153 -9.01 -13.04 27.85
N PRO A 154 -9.74 -14.15 27.98
CA PRO A 154 -10.56 -14.37 29.16
C PRO A 154 -9.66 -14.44 30.41
N GLU A 155 -10.15 -13.91 31.54
CA GLU A 155 -9.45 -14.02 32.82
C GLU A 155 -9.15 -15.49 33.15
N PRO A 156 -7.93 -15.82 33.61
CA PRO A 156 -7.61 -17.17 34.02
C PRO A 156 -8.54 -17.62 35.11
N GLY A 157 -9.21 -18.77 34.94
CA GLY A 157 -10.05 -19.37 35.94
C GLY A 157 -9.26 -19.76 37.18
N PHE A 158 -9.98 -20.06 38.26
CA PHE A 158 -9.37 -20.40 39.58
C PHE A 158 -8.25 -21.44 39.48
N TRP A 159 -8.45 -22.52 38.76
CA TRP A 159 -7.44 -23.60 38.59
C TRP A 159 -6.23 -23.15 37.77
N ALA A 160 -6.41 -22.30 36.81
CA ALA A 160 -5.31 -21.76 36.04
C ALA A 160 -4.43 -20.82 36.86
N ARG A 161 -5.02 -20.01 37.75
CA ARG A 161 -4.30 -19.14 38.70
C ARG A 161 -3.50 -19.98 39.74
N LEU A 162 -4.07 -21.07 40.24
CA LEU A 162 -3.37 -21.98 41.13
C LEU A 162 -2.15 -22.65 40.48
N THR A 163 -2.18 -22.90 39.18
CA THR A 163 -1.07 -23.50 38.41
C THR A 163 -0.09 -22.47 37.87
N GLY A 164 -0.19 -21.20 38.29
CA GLY A 164 0.72 -20.12 37.86
C GLY A 164 0.50 -19.63 36.42
N LYS A 165 -0.59 -20.01 35.76
CA LYS A 165 -0.93 -19.50 34.44
C LYS A 165 -1.50 -18.09 34.58
N SER A 166 -0.85 -17.12 33.97
CA SER A 166 -1.31 -15.74 33.83
C SER A 166 -1.76 -15.46 32.41
N ALA A 167 -2.57 -14.43 32.23
CA ALA A 167 -2.86 -13.91 30.87
C ALA A 167 -1.54 -13.47 30.20
N PRO A 168 -1.41 -13.62 28.87
CA PRO A 168 -0.26 -13.10 28.14
C PRO A 168 -0.07 -11.60 28.41
N LYS A 169 1.19 -11.16 28.50
CA LYS A 169 1.49 -9.72 28.62
C LYS A 169 1.06 -9.00 27.35
N PRO A 170 0.50 -7.78 27.45
CA PRO A 170 0.17 -7.00 26.27
C PRO A 170 1.44 -6.66 25.47
N VAL A 171 1.35 -6.77 24.17
CA VAL A 171 2.43 -6.47 23.22
C VAL A 171 2.22 -5.09 22.60
N PHE A 172 0.99 -4.82 22.16
CA PHE A 172 0.65 -3.60 21.41
C PHE A 172 0.28 -2.47 22.38
N THR A 173 1.27 -1.99 23.10
CA THR A 173 1.16 -0.88 24.08
C THR A 173 1.52 0.46 23.44
N ASP A 174 1.21 1.57 24.12
CA ASP A 174 1.65 2.89 23.67
C ASP A 174 3.17 2.95 23.51
N ALA A 175 3.92 2.30 24.41
CA ALA A 175 5.38 2.23 24.31
C ALA A 175 5.85 1.49 23.05
N TYR A 176 5.15 0.46 22.60
CA TYR A 176 5.42 -0.20 21.32
C TYR A 176 5.28 0.75 20.15
N PHE A 177 4.19 1.53 20.08
CA PHE A 177 3.95 2.46 18.97
C PHE A 177 4.79 3.74 19.03
N LEU A 178 5.26 4.14 20.21
CA LEU A 178 6.18 5.29 20.34
C LEU A 178 7.62 4.98 19.87
N PHE A 179 7.93 3.69 19.64
CA PHE A 179 9.25 3.26 19.16
C PHE A 179 9.40 3.44 17.63
N PHE A 180 8.32 3.59 16.89
CA PHE A 180 8.28 3.77 15.44
C PHE A 180 7.95 5.22 15.06
#